data_3ecd9eb28940dd3fc78a9b73e72c13bf
#
_entry.id   3ecd9eb28940dd3fc78a9b73e72c13bf
#
_cell.length_a   1.000
_cell.length_b   1.000
_cell.length_c   1.000
_cell.angle_alpha   90.00
_cell.angle_beta   90.00
_cell.angle_gamma   90.00
#
_symmetry.space_group_name_H-M   'P 1'
#
loop_
_entity.id
_entity.type
_entity.pdbx_description
1 polymer ?
#
loop_
_entity_poly.entity_id
_entity_poly.type
_entity_poly.pdbx_seq_one_letter_code
_entity_poly.pdbx_strand_id
1 'polypeptide(L)'
;MIPPTVKRVATSRLLIGVVLCAALTLAAFYSSSASASKPLPTGGSPPTTTQPTAASVTTRVISDYRTMWADLVAAARTSNYQSTLLPRHATGAALTLLVQGLAKDRVLGIVTKGQPVLQPSVSSLTPAANPTKASITDCFDNTHWIEYKTNGTLQKNAPGGRRSTTAKLVRIGGTWKVTELTIRATGTC
;
A
#
# COMPACT_ATOMS: atom_id res chain seq x y z
N MET A 1 49.24 3.98 -1.62
CA MET A 1 48.00 3.21 -1.76
C MET A 1 47.76 2.46 -0.47
N ILE A 2 46.86 2.94 0.38
CA ILE A 2 46.57 2.37 1.70
C ILE A 2 45.08 2.13 1.75
N PRO A 3 44.57 0.91 2.00
CA PRO A 3 43.13 0.65 2.10
C PRO A 3 42.59 1.09 3.47
N PRO A 4 41.33 1.57 3.58
CA PRO A 4 40.77 1.94 4.86
C PRO A 4 40.26 0.73 5.65
N THR A 5 40.60 0.73 6.91
CA THR A 5 40.32 -0.23 7.97
C THR A 5 38.82 -0.25 8.31
N VAL A 6 38.22 -1.44 8.24
CA VAL A 6 36.83 -1.69 8.70
C VAL A 6 36.84 -1.81 10.23
N LYS A 7 36.19 -0.87 10.92
CA LYS A 7 35.91 -1.00 12.38
C LYS A 7 34.68 -1.87 12.59
N ARG A 8 34.90 -3.03 13.21
CA ARG A 8 33.83 -3.86 13.79
C ARG A 8 33.29 -3.18 15.04
N VAL A 9 31.99 -2.97 15.12
CA VAL A 9 31.30 -2.57 16.34
C VAL A 9 30.71 -3.80 17.02
N ALA A 10 31.05 -3.91 18.30
CA ALA A 10 30.77 -5.05 19.15
C ALA A 10 29.30 -5.17 19.54
N THR A 11 28.81 -6.39 19.54
CA THR A 11 27.57 -6.86 20.14
C THR A 11 27.59 -6.69 21.67
N SER A 12 26.63 -5.93 22.21
CA SER A 12 26.33 -5.94 23.64
C SER A 12 25.10 -6.82 23.90
N ARG A 13 25.35 -7.95 24.55
CA ARG A 13 24.31 -8.82 25.15
C ARG A 13 23.96 -8.22 26.51
N LEU A 14 22.67 -8.01 26.78
CA LEU A 14 22.21 -7.79 28.15
C LEU A 14 21.22 -8.90 28.54
N LEU A 15 21.52 -9.46 29.69
CA LEU A 15 20.95 -10.65 30.31
C LEU A 15 19.69 -10.31 31.15
N ILE A 16 18.70 -11.19 31.08
CA ILE A 16 17.95 -11.87 32.16
C ILE A 16 17.39 -11.01 33.29
N GLY A 17 16.07 -11.04 33.40
CA GLY A 17 15.34 -10.77 34.62
C GLY A 17 14.10 -11.67 34.71
N VAL A 18 14.30 -12.89 35.27
CA VAL A 18 13.22 -13.78 35.70
C VAL A 18 12.71 -13.28 37.05
N VAL A 19 11.46 -12.93 37.17
CA VAL A 19 10.78 -12.76 38.46
C VAL A 19 9.64 -13.79 38.54
N LEU A 20 9.91 -14.81 39.36
CA LEU A 20 8.89 -15.71 39.93
C LEU A 20 8.14 -14.97 41.03
N CYS A 21 6.82 -14.96 41.03
CA CYS A 21 6.01 -14.74 42.21
C CYS A 21 4.94 -15.81 42.30
N ALA A 22 5.01 -16.49 43.45
CA ALA A 22 4.22 -17.65 43.82
C ALA A 22 2.78 -17.31 44.26
N ALA A 23 1.99 -18.33 44.15
CA ALA A 23 0.66 -18.62 44.63
C ALA A 23 0.20 -17.98 45.93
N LEU A 24 -1.11 -17.69 46.01
CA LEU A 24 -1.94 -17.91 47.22
C LEU A 24 -3.38 -18.15 46.79
N THR A 25 -3.84 -19.38 47.04
CA THR A 25 -5.21 -19.86 46.95
C THR A 25 -6.00 -19.34 48.13
N LEU A 26 -7.17 -18.75 47.90
CA LEU A 26 -8.23 -18.64 48.91
C LEU A 26 -9.56 -19.09 48.28
N ALA A 27 -9.98 -20.25 48.71
CA ALA A 27 -11.33 -20.76 48.49
C ALA A 27 -12.31 -20.03 49.43
N ALA A 28 -13.31 -19.37 48.86
CA ALA A 28 -14.46 -18.91 49.57
C ALA A 28 -15.71 -19.52 48.95
N PHE A 29 -16.32 -20.40 49.70
CA PHE A 29 -17.65 -20.96 49.44
C PHE A 29 -18.70 -19.85 49.60
N TYR A 30 -19.46 -19.57 48.57
CA TYR A 30 -20.69 -18.79 48.67
C TYR A 30 -21.87 -19.61 48.17
N SER A 31 -22.80 -19.75 49.10
CA SER A 31 -24.03 -20.49 48.99
C SER A 31 -24.96 -19.92 47.91
N SER A 32 -25.58 -20.85 47.21
CA SER A 32 -26.61 -20.61 46.21
C SER A 32 -27.85 -19.99 46.81
N SER A 33 -28.26 -18.84 46.31
CA SER A 33 -29.64 -18.37 46.39
C SER A 33 -30.27 -18.47 45.00
N ALA A 34 -31.17 -19.39 44.82
CA ALA A 34 -31.95 -19.52 43.59
C ALA A 34 -32.96 -18.37 43.49
N SER A 35 -32.66 -17.39 42.68
CA SER A 35 -33.65 -16.39 42.24
C SER A 35 -34.20 -16.83 40.88
N ALA A 36 -35.50 -17.09 40.87
CA ALA A 36 -36.25 -17.40 39.66
C ALA A 36 -36.18 -16.23 38.67
N SER A 37 -35.42 -16.38 37.63
CA SER A 37 -35.29 -15.40 36.53
C SER A 37 -36.46 -15.60 35.55
N LYS A 38 -37.28 -14.57 35.44
CA LYS A 38 -38.31 -14.41 34.41
C LYS A 38 -37.67 -14.53 33.02
N PRO A 39 -38.26 -15.26 32.05
CA PRO A 39 -37.71 -15.37 30.72
C PRO A 39 -37.67 -13.99 30.02
N LEU A 40 -36.47 -13.54 29.68
CA LEU A 40 -36.25 -12.38 28.84
C LEU A 40 -36.54 -12.79 27.39
N PRO A 41 -37.23 -11.97 26.57
CA PRO A 41 -37.50 -12.32 25.18
C PRO A 41 -36.21 -12.43 24.41
N THR A 42 -35.87 -13.65 23.98
CA THR A 42 -34.77 -13.97 23.08
C THR A 42 -35.16 -13.54 21.68
N GLY A 43 -34.65 -12.42 21.23
CA GLY A 43 -34.95 -11.90 19.89
C GLY A 43 -33.95 -10.90 19.40
N GLY A 44 -32.70 -11.29 19.35
CA GLY A 44 -31.65 -10.53 18.65
C GLY A 44 -30.70 -11.52 18.04
N SER A 45 -30.91 -11.85 16.75
CA SER A 45 -29.85 -12.52 15.97
C SER A 45 -28.58 -11.66 16.03
N PRO A 46 -27.42 -12.23 16.34
CA PRO A 46 -26.17 -11.48 16.32
C PRO A 46 -25.99 -10.87 14.92
N PRO A 47 -25.43 -9.66 14.78
CA PRO A 47 -25.18 -9.07 13.48
C PRO A 47 -24.26 -10.01 12.68
N THR A 48 -24.78 -10.54 11.60
CA THR A 48 -24.01 -11.35 10.67
C THR A 48 -22.97 -10.45 10.03
N THR A 49 -21.73 -10.49 10.50
CA THR A 49 -20.62 -9.79 9.87
C THR A 49 -20.36 -10.47 8.52
N THR A 50 -20.95 -9.92 7.46
CA THR A 50 -20.76 -10.43 6.10
C THR A 50 -19.29 -10.28 5.73
N GLN A 51 -18.57 -11.41 5.66
CA GLN A 51 -17.18 -11.43 5.19
C GLN A 51 -17.13 -10.91 3.74
N PRO A 52 -16.19 -9.99 3.39
CA PRO A 52 -16.06 -9.49 2.03
C PRO A 52 -15.84 -10.62 1.03
N THR A 53 -16.58 -10.62 -0.06
CA THR A 53 -16.39 -11.58 -1.14
C THR A 53 -15.09 -11.29 -1.90
N ALA A 54 -14.49 -12.30 -2.55
CA ALA A 54 -13.30 -12.12 -3.40
C ALA A 54 -13.53 -11.06 -4.48
N ALA A 55 -14.73 -11.00 -5.05
CA ALA A 55 -15.10 -9.99 -6.05
C ALA A 55 -15.07 -8.57 -5.47
N SER A 56 -15.61 -8.34 -4.27
CA SER A 56 -15.58 -7.03 -3.61
C SER A 56 -14.17 -6.60 -3.23
N VAL A 57 -13.30 -7.55 -2.84
CA VAL A 57 -11.88 -7.29 -2.57
C VAL A 57 -11.16 -6.90 -3.85
N THR A 58 -11.34 -7.63 -4.95
CA THR A 58 -10.76 -7.34 -6.26
C THR A 58 -11.11 -5.93 -6.72
N THR A 59 -12.38 -5.54 -6.63
CA THR A 59 -12.85 -4.18 -6.97
C THR A 59 -12.12 -3.12 -6.14
N ARG A 60 -11.97 -3.35 -4.84
CA ARG A 60 -11.26 -2.42 -3.96
C ARG A 60 -9.77 -2.31 -4.30
N VAL A 61 -9.09 -3.43 -4.54
CA VAL A 61 -7.68 -3.46 -4.95
C VAL A 61 -7.47 -2.64 -6.22
N ILE A 62 -8.30 -2.83 -7.24
CA ILE A 62 -8.23 -2.08 -8.51
C ILE A 62 -8.51 -0.59 -8.28
N SER A 63 -9.51 -0.26 -7.45
CA SER A 63 -9.85 1.13 -7.12
C SER A 63 -8.67 1.85 -6.46
N ASP A 64 -8.07 1.26 -5.42
CA ASP A 64 -6.97 1.87 -4.68
C ASP A 64 -5.70 1.99 -5.55
N TYR A 65 -5.43 1.00 -6.44
CA TYR A 65 -4.37 1.09 -7.45
C TYR A 65 -4.59 2.25 -8.42
N ARG A 66 -5.80 2.42 -8.94
CA ARG A 66 -6.14 3.55 -9.83
C ARG A 66 -6.01 4.89 -9.10
N THR A 67 -6.36 4.93 -7.81
CA THR A 67 -6.22 6.14 -7.00
C THR A 67 -4.75 6.51 -6.79
N MET A 68 -3.85 5.54 -6.60
CA MET A 68 -2.40 5.78 -6.54
C MET A 68 -1.90 6.50 -7.82
N TRP A 69 -2.37 6.06 -9.00
CA TRP A 69 -2.03 6.72 -10.27
C TRP A 69 -2.63 8.12 -10.38
N ALA A 70 -3.88 8.32 -9.92
CA ALA A 70 -4.50 9.63 -9.88
C ALA A 70 -3.76 10.61 -8.95
N ASP A 71 -3.29 10.13 -7.79
CA ASP A 71 -2.47 10.89 -6.86
C ASP A 71 -1.13 11.31 -7.50
N LEU A 72 -0.50 10.39 -8.25
CA LEU A 72 0.72 10.68 -9.00
C LEU A 72 0.46 11.72 -10.12
N VAL A 73 -0.60 11.55 -10.90
CA VAL A 73 -0.98 12.52 -11.94
C VAL A 73 -1.20 13.91 -11.35
N ALA A 74 -1.89 14.00 -10.21
CA ALA A 74 -2.09 15.28 -9.54
C ALA A 74 -0.77 15.93 -9.09
N ALA A 75 0.14 15.14 -8.51
CA ALA A 75 1.45 15.62 -8.07
C ALA A 75 2.36 16.01 -9.26
N ALA A 76 2.29 15.27 -10.37
CA ALA A 76 3.14 15.48 -11.54
C ALA A 76 2.80 16.74 -12.35
N ARG A 77 1.58 17.27 -12.19
CA ARG A 77 1.20 18.57 -12.80
C ARG A 77 2.09 19.73 -12.37
N THR A 78 2.71 19.63 -11.20
CA THR A 78 3.60 20.65 -10.63
C THR A 78 4.92 20.06 -10.15
N SER A 79 5.18 18.79 -10.45
CA SER A 79 6.32 18.00 -9.96
C SER A 79 6.50 18.09 -8.44
N ASN A 80 5.35 18.00 -7.74
CA ASN A 80 5.33 18.08 -6.28
C ASN A 80 5.70 16.73 -5.66
N TYR A 81 6.99 16.47 -5.48
CA TYR A 81 7.51 15.25 -4.83
C TYR A 81 7.19 15.17 -3.32
N GLN A 82 6.77 16.27 -2.69
CA GLN A 82 6.34 16.35 -1.29
C GLN A 82 4.82 16.19 -1.13
N SER A 83 4.11 15.76 -2.17
CA SER A 83 2.66 15.57 -2.14
C SER A 83 2.24 14.59 -1.05
N THR A 84 1.36 15.03 -0.16
CA THR A 84 0.77 14.19 0.90
C THR A 84 -0.25 13.17 0.39
N LEU A 85 -0.60 13.22 -0.90
CA LEU A 85 -1.49 12.25 -1.54
C LEU A 85 -0.78 10.92 -1.77
N LEU A 86 0.49 10.94 -2.23
CA LEU A 86 1.25 9.73 -2.60
C LEU A 86 1.30 8.66 -1.50
N PRO A 87 1.60 8.96 -0.23
CA PRO A 87 1.66 7.95 0.83
C PRO A 87 0.29 7.39 1.23
N ARG A 88 -0.81 7.92 0.69
CA ARG A 88 -2.15 7.36 0.95
C ARG A 88 -2.31 6.00 0.27
N HIS A 89 -1.82 5.85 -0.97
CA HIS A 89 -1.99 4.65 -1.78
C HIS A 89 -0.68 4.01 -2.24
N ALA A 90 0.48 4.57 -1.86
CA ALA A 90 1.80 3.98 -2.07
C ALA A 90 2.60 3.90 -0.77
N THR A 91 3.54 2.95 -0.68
CA THR A 91 4.48 2.79 0.42
C THR A 91 5.72 2.02 -0.05
N GLY A 92 6.76 1.93 0.77
CA GLY A 92 7.95 1.15 0.45
C GLY A 92 8.64 1.58 -0.85
N ALA A 93 9.08 0.60 -1.65
CA ALA A 93 9.81 0.85 -2.89
C ALA A 93 8.97 1.60 -3.94
N ALA A 94 7.65 1.36 -4.00
CA ALA A 94 6.77 2.09 -4.90
C ALA A 94 6.72 3.58 -4.57
N LEU A 95 6.51 3.94 -3.30
CA LEU A 95 6.49 5.35 -2.88
C LEU A 95 7.83 6.03 -3.18
N THR A 96 8.95 5.36 -2.89
CA THR A 96 10.29 5.86 -3.19
C THR A 96 10.46 6.12 -4.70
N LEU A 97 10.04 5.21 -5.56
CA LEU A 97 10.08 5.35 -7.01
C LEU A 97 9.31 6.59 -7.48
N LEU A 98 8.08 6.77 -7.00
CA LEU A 98 7.22 7.89 -7.39
C LEU A 98 7.80 9.24 -6.93
N VAL A 99 8.26 9.31 -5.68
CA VAL A 99 8.87 10.54 -5.12
C VAL A 99 10.16 10.89 -5.85
N GLN A 100 11.02 9.92 -6.13
CA GLN A 100 12.28 10.16 -6.87
C GLN A 100 12.01 10.62 -8.31
N GLY A 101 11.01 10.04 -8.99
CA GLY A 101 10.58 10.49 -10.31
C GLY A 101 10.18 11.96 -10.30
N LEU A 102 9.26 12.34 -9.41
CA LEU A 102 8.81 13.72 -9.28
C LEU A 102 9.93 14.70 -8.84
N ALA A 103 10.84 14.26 -7.97
CA ALA A 103 11.98 15.08 -7.56
C ALA A 103 12.93 15.36 -8.74
N LYS A 104 13.19 14.34 -9.55
CA LYS A 104 13.95 14.50 -10.80
C LYS A 104 13.25 15.47 -11.76
N ASP A 105 11.95 15.31 -11.97
CA ASP A 105 11.17 16.20 -12.84
C ASP A 105 11.20 17.64 -12.33
N ARG A 106 11.11 17.84 -11.02
CA ARG A 106 11.22 19.16 -10.38
C ARG A 106 12.59 19.82 -10.70
N VAL A 107 13.68 19.07 -10.56
CA VAL A 107 15.03 19.57 -10.86
C VAL A 107 15.19 19.92 -12.34
N LEU A 108 14.59 19.12 -13.22
CA LEU A 108 14.65 19.34 -14.68
C LEU A 108 13.65 20.39 -15.19
N GLY A 109 12.79 20.94 -14.30
CA GLY A 109 11.73 21.86 -14.67
C GLY A 109 10.68 21.20 -15.59
N ILE A 110 10.37 19.92 -15.35
CA ILE A 110 9.38 19.14 -16.12
C ILE A 110 8.09 19.07 -15.32
N VAL A 111 6.97 19.21 -16.00
CA VAL A 111 5.60 18.97 -15.49
C VAL A 111 4.84 18.13 -16.50
N THR A 112 3.78 17.46 -16.08
CA THR A 112 2.98 16.64 -16.99
C THR A 112 1.56 17.18 -17.17
N LYS A 113 0.98 16.89 -18.36
CA LYS A 113 -0.43 17.14 -18.68
C LYS A 113 -1.07 15.87 -19.20
N GLY A 114 -2.38 15.75 -19.01
CA GLY A 114 -3.11 14.53 -19.33
C GLY A 114 -2.99 13.48 -18.22
N GLN A 115 -3.25 12.25 -18.59
CA GLN A 115 -3.19 11.10 -17.68
C GLN A 115 -2.97 9.80 -18.44
N PRO A 116 -2.42 8.76 -17.83
CA PRO A 116 -2.30 7.45 -18.45
C PRO A 116 -3.65 6.75 -18.55
N VAL A 117 -3.78 5.83 -19.51
CA VAL A 117 -4.86 4.86 -19.57
C VAL A 117 -4.39 3.57 -18.88
N LEU A 118 -5.22 3.02 -17.98
CA LEU A 118 -4.92 1.88 -17.14
C LEU A 118 -5.90 0.73 -17.43
N GLN A 119 -5.37 -0.49 -17.56
CA GLN A 119 -6.12 -1.73 -17.76
C GLN A 119 -5.73 -2.78 -16.69
N PRO A 120 -5.87 -2.45 -15.37
CA PRO A 120 -5.41 -3.33 -14.31
C PRO A 120 -6.28 -4.57 -14.16
N SER A 121 -5.64 -5.69 -13.89
CA SER A 121 -6.23 -6.97 -13.51
C SER A 121 -5.54 -7.50 -12.27
N VAL A 122 -6.30 -8.00 -11.29
CA VAL A 122 -5.74 -8.65 -10.10
C VAL A 122 -5.32 -10.07 -10.49
N SER A 123 -4.02 -10.35 -10.40
CA SER A 123 -3.44 -11.65 -10.73
C SER A 123 -3.38 -12.58 -9.51
N SER A 124 -3.36 -12.05 -8.29
CA SER A 124 -3.42 -12.86 -7.07
C SER A 124 -3.95 -12.10 -5.88
N LEU A 125 -4.60 -12.83 -4.96
CA LEU A 125 -5.02 -12.38 -3.64
C LEU A 125 -4.51 -13.39 -2.59
N THR A 126 -3.87 -12.93 -1.52
CA THR A 126 -3.26 -13.80 -0.51
C THR A 126 -3.45 -13.22 0.90
N PRO A 127 -3.83 -14.04 1.90
CA PRO A 127 -4.36 -15.41 1.76
C PRO A 127 -5.72 -15.41 1.03
N ALA A 128 -6.16 -16.59 0.53
CA ALA A 128 -7.40 -16.69 -0.24
C ALA A 128 -8.65 -16.28 0.58
N ALA A 129 -8.70 -16.68 1.85
CA ALA A 129 -9.71 -16.20 2.79
C ALA A 129 -9.19 -14.95 3.49
N ASN A 130 -9.88 -13.82 3.39
CA ASN A 130 -9.50 -12.54 3.99
C ASN A 130 -8.13 -11.99 3.50
N PRO A 131 -8.01 -11.63 2.22
CA PRO A 131 -6.76 -11.20 1.62
C PRO A 131 -6.19 -9.93 2.25
N THR A 132 -4.87 -9.95 2.46
CA THR A 132 -4.07 -8.80 2.94
C THR A 132 -2.97 -8.41 1.95
N LYS A 133 -2.70 -9.23 0.94
CA LYS A 133 -1.75 -8.98 -0.15
C LYS A 133 -2.43 -9.22 -1.49
N ALA A 134 -2.07 -8.41 -2.48
CA ALA A 134 -2.54 -8.54 -3.84
C ALA A 134 -1.40 -8.32 -4.84
N SER A 135 -1.52 -8.93 -6.01
CA SER A 135 -0.70 -8.60 -7.18
C SER A 135 -1.59 -8.13 -8.32
N ILE A 136 -1.11 -7.13 -9.04
CA ILE A 136 -1.76 -6.56 -10.22
C ILE A 136 -0.84 -6.72 -11.43
N THR A 137 -1.43 -7.04 -12.58
CA THR A 137 -0.85 -6.80 -13.90
C THR A 137 -1.67 -5.71 -14.59
N ASP A 138 -1.00 -4.83 -15.33
CA ASP A 138 -1.63 -3.70 -16.01
C ASP A 138 -0.95 -3.46 -17.36
N CYS A 139 -1.71 -3.04 -18.35
CA CYS A 139 -1.17 -2.44 -19.55
C CYS A 139 -1.30 -0.91 -19.41
N PHE A 140 -0.25 -0.30 -18.89
CA PHE A 140 -0.13 1.13 -18.67
C PHE A 140 0.18 1.84 -19.99
N ASP A 141 -0.69 2.72 -20.45
CA ASP A 141 -0.49 3.51 -21.66
C ASP A 141 -0.32 4.99 -21.31
N ASN A 142 0.88 5.52 -21.54
CA ASN A 142 1.22 6.92 -21.29
C ASN A 142 1.22 7.79 -22.56
N THR A 143 0.62 7.35 -23.65
CA THR A 143 0.56 8.11 -24.91
C THR A 143 -0.02 9.52 -24.72
N HIS A 144 -1.01 9.66 -23.85
CA HIS A 144 -1.68 10.92 -23.54
C HIS A 144 -1.24 11.57 -22.22
N TRP A 145 -0.16 11.08 -21.60
CA TRP A 145 0.43 11.66 -20.40
C TRP A 145 1.78 12.29 -20.77
N ILE A 146 1.75 13.57 -21.13
CA ILE A 146 2.80 14.25 -21.87
C ILE A 146 3.57 15.20 -20.97
N GLU A 147 4.88 15.19 -21.10
CA GLU A 147 5.81 16.06 -20.39
C GLU A 147 6.00 17.41 -21.08
N TYR A 148 6.02 18.46 -20.28
CA TYR A 148 6.30 19.84 -20.70
C TYR A 148 7.35 20.45 -19.78
N LYS A 149 8.10 21.41 -20.29
CA LYS A 149 8.88 22.32 -19.44
C LYS A 149 7.94 23.26 -18.70
N THR A 150 8.37 23.76 -17.54
CA THR A 150 7.60 24.72 -16.75
C THR A 150 7.28 26.02 -17.49
N ASN A 151 8.05 26.36 -18.54
CA ASN A 151 7.76 27.47 -19.45
C ASN A 151 6.69 27.14 -20.51
N GLY A 152 6.08 25.95 -20.46
CA GLY A 152 5.04 25.51 -21.39
C GLY A 152 5.51 24.84 -22.67
N THR A 153 6.84 24.78 -22.92
CA THR A 153 7.38 24.12 -24.10
C THR A 153 7.25 22.61 -23.98
N LEU A 154 6.84 21.93 -25.05
CA LEU A 154 6.77 20.47 -25.10
C LEU A 154 8.16 19.87 -24.86
N GLN A 155 8.27 18.95 -23.89
CA GLN A 155 9.48 18.18 -23.69
C GLN A 155 9.58 17.12 -24.78
N LYS A 156 10.65 17.19 -25.59
CA LYS A 156 10.93 16.17 -26.62
C LYS A 156 11.47 14.92 -25.93
N ASN A 157 10.58 13.97 -25.66
CA ASN A 157 10.92 12.67 -25.09
C ASN A 157 10.75 11.57 -26.12
N ALA A 158 11.16 10.36 -25.75
CA ALA A 158 10.72 9.17 -26.45
C ALA A 158 9.19 9.13 -26.47
N PRO A 159 8.58 8.70 -27.58
CA PRO A 159 7.13 8.63 -27.69
C PRO A 159 6.54 7.79 -26.53
N GLY A 160 5.39 8.23 -26.03
CA GLY A 160 4.58 7.44 -25.12
C GLY A 160 4.18 6.12 -25.75
N GLY A 161 3.52 5.27 -24.99
CA GLY A 161 3.01 4.00 -25.48
C GLY A 161 2.68 3.04 -24.37
N ARG A 162 2.35 1.82 -24.77
CA ARG A 162 1.86 0.76 -23.88
C ARG A 162 3.02 0.01 -23.24
N ARG A 163 2.92 -0.21 -21.93
CA ARG A 163 3.97 -0.82 -21.10
C ARG A 163 3.37 -1.84 -20.14
N SER A 164 3.85 -3.06 -20.18
CA SER A 164 3.50 -4.05 -19.17
C SER A 164 3.97 -3.55 -17.79
N THR A 165 3.04 -3.49 -16.87
CA THR A 165 3.27 -3.00 -15.51
C THR A 165 2.82 -4.06 -14.51
N THR A 166 3.58 -4.27 -13.45
CA THR A 166 3.22 -5.13 -12.33
C THR A 166 3.29 -4.36 -11.03
N ALA A 167 2.36 -4.63 -10.12
CA ALA A 167 2.34 -4.03 -8.80
C ALA A 167 2.06 -5.07 -7.72
N LYS A 168 2.72 -4.93 -6.55
CA LYS A 168 2.34 -5.64 -5.34
C LYS A 168 1.69 -4.66 -4.38
N LEU A 169 0.62 -5.09 -3.74
CA LEU A 169 -0.13 -4.28 -2.78
C LEU A 169 -0.26 -5.01 -1.46
N VAL A 170 -0.32 -4.23 -0.38
CA VAL A 170 -0.69 -4.70 0.96
C VAL A 170 -1.83 -3.87 1.51
N ARG A 171 -2.67 -4.49 2.32
CA ARG A 171 -3.78 -3.82 2.99
C ARG A 171 -3.30 -3.26 4.33
N ILE A 172 -3.34 -1.94 4.49
CA ILE A 172 -2.92 -1.22 5.68
C ILE A 172 -4.04 -0.26 6.10
N GLY A 173 -4.57 -0.41 7.30
CA GLY A 173 -5.64 0.46 7.81
C GLY A 173 -6.90 0.45 6.93
N GLY A 174 -7.21 -0.67 6.28
CA GLY A 174 -8.36 -0.80 5.38
C GLY A 174 -8.10 -0.37 3.93
N THR A 175 -6.99 0.31 3.62
CA THR A 175 -6.60 0.78 2.29
C THR A 175 -5.57 -0.15 1.67
N TRP A 176 -5.67 -0.43 0.37
CA TRP A 176 -4.66 -1.16 -0.39
C TRP A 176 -3.58 -0.19 -0.87
N LYS A 177 -2.35 -0.39 -0.40
CA LYS A 177 -1.20 0.43 -0.79
C LYS A 177 -0.25 -0.34 -1.67
N VAL A 178 0.16 0.27 -2.77
CA VAL A 178 1.20 -0.28 -3.66
C VAL A 178 2.55 -0.21 -2.92
N THR A 179 3.21 -1.37 -2.78
CA THR A 179 4.52 -1.51 -2.12
C THR A 179 5.67 -1.64 -3.10
N GLU A 180 5.39 -2.28 -4.24
CA GLU A 180 6.34 -2.46 -5.34
C GLU A 180 5.63 -2.13 -6.65
N LEU A 181 6.32 -1.44 -7.55
CA LEU A 181 5.83 -1.08 -8.87
C LEU A 181 6.96 -1.28 -9.89
N THR A 182 6.70 -2.06 -10.92
CA THR A 182 7.63 -2.27 -12.03
C THR A 182 6.95 -1.89 -13.34
N ILE A 183 7.53 -0.95 -14.07
CA ILE A 183 7.05 -0.49 -15.38
C ILE A 183 8.11 -0.91 -16.41
N ARG A 184 7.71 -1.72 -17.39
CA ARG A 184 8.61 -2.21 -18.44
C ARG A 184 8.78 -1.19 -19.56
N ALA A 185 9.62 -1.51 -20.55
CA ALA A 185 9.83 -0.69 -21.73
C ALA A 185 8.54 -0.52 -22.56
N THR A 186 8.50 0.51 -23.40
CA THR A 186 7.41 0.73 -24.36
C THR A 186 7.29 -0.46 -25.31
N GLY A 187 6.06 -0.82 -25.67
CA GLY A 187 5.79 -1.93 -26.59
C GLY A 187 5.76 -3.31 -25.92
N THR A 188 5.68 -3.40 -24.57
CA THR A 188 5.65 -4.68 -23.85
C THR A 188 4.23 -5.18 -23.54
N CYS A 189 3.25 -4.45 -23.87
CA CYS A 189 1.85 -4.83 -23.99
C CYS A 189 1.20 -4.00 -25.09
#